data_d45e519d49229ee417ee0cfc75a3838e
#
_entry.id   d45e519d49229ee417ee0cfc75a3838e
#
_cell.length_a   1.000
_cell.length_b   1.000
_cell.length_c   1.000
_cell.angle_alpha   90.00
_cell.angle_beta   90.00
_cell.angle_gamma   90.00
#
_symmetry.space_group_name_H-M   'P 1'
#
loop_
_entity.id
_entity.type
_entity.pdbx_description
1 polymer ?
#
loop_
_entity_poly.entity_id
_entity_poly.type
_entity_poly.pdbx_seq_one_letter_code
_entity_poly.pdbx_strand_id
1 'polypeptide(L)'
;MLEEAQKLGVSVILNATVIGLYAEKELVVRIGEEIHHYKGDAVLVATGAAENMIPFKGWNIPGVIGAGAAQTMMNIQGVQPGQKILMVGSGNVGLVVSFQLLQAGCEVVAIIDAAPRVGGYGVHAAKLTRTGVPFYLSHTVVEAKGTD
;
A
#
# COMPACT_ATOMS: atom_id res chain seq x y z
N MET A 1 -3.88 -14.72 17.04
CA MET A 1 -3.05 -15.16 15.89
C MET A 1 -1.59 -15.42 16.29
N LEU A 2 -0.82 -14.43 16.82
CA LEU A 2 0.59 -14.68 17.18
C LEU A 2 0.74 -15.75 18.25
N GLU A 3 -0.02 -15.63 19.35
CA GLU A 3 -0.04 -16.64 20.42
C GLU A 3 -0.46 -18.03 19.96
N GLU A 4 -1.39 -18.12 19.02
CA GLU A 4 -1.82 -19.40 18.44
C GLU A 4 -0.72 -20.03 17.56
N ALA A 5 -0.02 -19.20 16.77
CA ALA A 5 1.12 -19.68 16.00
C ALA A 5 2.22 -20.25 16.91
N GLN A 6 2.52 -19.54 17.99
CA GLN A 6 3.51 -20.00 18.99
C GLN A 6 3.07 -21.31 19.66
N LYS A 7 1.77 -21.46 20.02
CA LYS A 7 1.23 -22.73 20.58
C LYS A 7 1.33 -23.90 19.60
N LEU A 8 1.31 -23.62 18.30
CA LEU A 8 1.49 -24.62 17.24
C LEU A 8 2.96 -24.91 16.92
N GLY A 9 3.90 -24.38 17.71
CA GLY A 9 5.33 -24.62 17.54
C GLY A 9 5.98 -23.74 16.46
N VAL A 10 5.29 -22.69 15.98
CA VAL A 10 5.88 -21.76 15.03
C VAL A 10 6.89 -20.84 15.75
N SER A 11 8.13 -20.86 15.28
CA SER A 11 9.16 -19.92 15.76
C SER A 11 8.98 -18.57 15.08
N VAL A 12 8.83 -17.52 15.90
CA VAL A 12 8.73 -16.14 15.42
C VAL A 12 9.97 -15.37 15.84
N ILE A 13 10.71 -14.87 14.87
CA ILE A 13 11.94 -14.09 15.10
C ILE A 13 11.62 -12.63 14.76
N LEU A 14 11.61 -11.79 15.78
CA LEU A 14 11.34 -10.35 15.64
C LEU A 14 12.65 -9.58 15.42
N ASN A 15 12.53 -8.36 14.88
CA ASN A 15 13.68 -7.48 14.57
C ASN A 15 14.71 -8.17 13.67
N ALA A 16 14.23 -9.07 12.81
CA ALA A 16 15.02 -9.82 11.85
C ALA A 16 14.77 -9.32 10.44
N THR A 17 15.82 -9.03 9.71
CA THR A 17 15.73 -8.58 8.31
C THR A 17 16.35 -9.63 7.40
N VAL A 18 15.56 -10.17 6.47
CA VAL A 18 16.08 -11.05 5.42
C VAL A 18 16.84 -10.17 4.42
N ILE A 19 18.14 -10.40 4.28
CA ILE A 19 19.02 -9.65 3.39
C ILE A 19 19.41 -10.44 2.12
N GLY A 20 19.08 -11.72 2.08
CA GLY A 20 19.32 -12.55 0.90
C GLY A 20 18.47 -13.81 0.90
N LEU A 21 18.04 -14.21 -0.30
CA LEU A 21 17.45 -15.51 -0.59
C LEU A 21 18.29 -16.13 -1.71
N TYR A 22 18.88 -17.30 -1.44
CA TYR A 22 19.79 -17.97 -2.33
C TYR A 22 19.24 -19.29 -2.85
N ALA A 23 19.98 -19.90 -3.75
CA ALA A 23 19.68 -21.24 -4.23
C ALA A 23 19.51 -22.21 -3.06
N GLU A 24 18.81 -23.32 -3.29
CA GLU A 24 18.52 -24.33 -2.26
C GLU A 24 17.70 -23.82 -1.06
N LYS A 25 16.96 -22.68 -1.23
CA LYS A 25 16.07 -22.11 -0.21
C LYS A 25 16.83 -21.70 1.07
N GLU A 26 18.02 -21.19 0.89
CA GLU A 26 18.82 -20.61 1.96
C GLU A 26 18.48 -19.12 2.12
N LEU A 27 18.22 -18.71 3.34
CA LEU A 27 17.98 -17.32 3.74
C LEU A 27 19.16 -16.81 4.55
N VAL A 28 19.63 -15.63 4.23
CA VAL A 28 20.56 -14.88 5.07
C VAL A 28 19.78 -13.78 5.78
N VAL A 29 19.86 -13.78 7.10
CA VAL A 29 19.05 -12.93 7.97
C VAL A 29 19.94 -12.16 8.92
N ARG A 30 19.77 -10.85 8.98
CA ARG A 30 20.41 -10.00 9.98
C ARG A 30 19.48 -9.85 11.20
N ILE A 31 20.01 -10.15 12.36
CA ILE A 31 19.35 -9.98 13.66
C ILE A 31 20.28 -9.13 14.54
N GLY A 32 19.92 -7.88 14.75
CA GLY A 32 20.85 -6.92 15.36
C GLY A 32 22.10 -6.72 14.49
N GLU A 33 23.27 -7.04 15.02
CA GLU A 33 24.57 -6.97 14.31
C GLU A 33 25.05 -8.34 13.80
N GLU A 34 24.32 -9.40 14.08
CA GLU A 34 24.70 -10.77 13.70
C GLU A 34 24.02 -11.20 12.41
N ILE A 35 24.72 -12.08 11.66
CA ILE A 35 24.22 -12.71 10.43
C ILE A 35 23.93 -14.18 10.71
N HIS A 36 22.73 -14.60 10.41
CA HIS A 36 22.25 -15.95 10.57
C HIS A 36 21.87 -16.57 9.23
N HIS A 37 22.08 -17.87 9.10
CA HIS A 37 21.70 -18.64 7.92
C HIS A 37 20.57 -19.61 8.28
N TYR A 38 19.50 -19.59 7.51
CA TYR A 38 18.37 -20.50 7.65
C TYR A 38 18.17 -21.24 6.33
N LYS A 39 17.92 -22.53 6.41
CA LYS A 39 17.57 -23.37 5.27
C LYS A 39 16.23 -24.06 5.54
N GLY A 40 15.33 -24.04 4.55
CA GLY A 40 14.01 -24.66 4.66
C GLY A 40 13.67 -25.53 3.45
N ASP A 41 12.68 -26.38 3.62
CA ASP A 41 12.11 -27.15 2.52
C ASP A 41 11.27 -26.31 1.57
N ALA A 42 10.72 -25.21 2.07
CA ALA A 42 10.00 -24.21 1.31
C ALA A 42 10.18 -22.81 1.93
N VAL A 43 10.11 -21.78 1.12
CA VAL A 43 10.14 -20.38 1.55
C VAL A 43 8.88 -19.69 1.05
N LEU A 44 8.12 -19.13 1.97
CA LEU A 44 6.97 -18.27 1.67
C LEU A 44 7.36 -16.81 1.85
N VAL A 45 7.32 -16.04 0.76
CA VAL A 45 7.59 -14.60 0.78
C VAL A 45 6.27 -13.84 0.96
N ALA A 46 6.13 -13.16 2.10
CA ALA A 46 4.94 -12.41 2.48
C ALA A 46 5.31 -10.99 2.97
N THR A 47 6.23 -10.34 2.26
CA THR A 47 6.84 -9.05 2.64
C THR A 47 5.98 -7.82 2.33
N GLY A 48 4.78 -8.03 1.82
CA GLY A 48 3.89 -6.95 1.39
C GLY A 48 4.25 -6.38 0.02
N ALA A 49 3.94 -5.12 -0.19
CA ALA A 49 4.16 -4.43 -1.46
C ALA A 49 4.72 -3.03 -1.22
N ALA A 50 5.55 -2.58 -2.14
CA ALA A 50 5.98 -1.19 -2.25
C ALA A 50 5.26 -0.54 -3.45
N GLU A 51 5.02 0.77 -3.36
CA GLU A 51 4.38 1.51 -4.43
C GLU A 51 5.37 1.94 -5.49
N ASN A 52 4.97 1.82 -6.74
CA ASN A 52 5.65 2.45 -7.87
C ASN A 52 5.06 3.84 -8.07
N MET A 53 5.79 4.87 -7.64
CA MET A 53 5.38 6.25 -7.84
C MET A 53 5.39 6.61 -9.32
N ILE A 54 4.32 7.25 -9.78
CA ILE A 54 4.23 7.76 -11.15
C ILE A 54 4.90 9.13 -11.19
N PRO A 55 5.97 9.32 -11.97
CA PRO A 55 6.61 10.62 -12.10
C PRO A 55 5.77 11.54 -13.00
N PHE A 56 5.36 12.68 -12.45
CA PHE A 56 4.72 13.78 -13.17
C PHE A 56 5.23 15.11 -12.61
N LYS A 57 5.02 16.20 -13.28
CA LYS A 57 5.51 17.51 -12.82
C LYS A 57 4.86 17.85 -11.47
N GLY A 58 5.67 18.15 -10.45
CA GLY A 58 5.21 18.44 -9.09
C GLY A 58 4.90 17.19 -8.24
N TRP A 59 5.29 15.99 -8.67
CA TRP A 59 5.06 14.75 -7.90
C TRP A 59 5.70 14.74 -6.50
N ASN A 60 6.67 15.64 -6.27
CA ASN A 60 7.46 15.75 -5.03
C ASN A 60 7.02 16.90 -4.12
N ILE A 61 5.95 17.62 -4.44
CA ILE A 61 5.44 18.67 -3.55
C ILE A 61 4.68 18.06 -2.36
N PRO A 62 4.63 18.78 -1.21
CA PRO A 62 3.82 18.36 -0.08
C PRO A 62 2.37 18.07 -0.48
N GLY A 63 1.79 17.01 0.08
CA GLY A 63 0.44 16.56 -0.25
C GLY A 63 0.37 15.53 -1.40
N VAL A 64 1.45 15.33 -2.17
CA VAL A 64 1.56 14.21 -3.10
C VAL A 64 2.24 13.04 -2.39
N ILE A 65 1.46 12.03 -2.07
CA ILE A 65 1.91 10.86 -1.29
C ILE A 65 1.40 9.57 -1.92
N GLY A 66 2.07 8.48 -1.66
CA GLY A 66 1.60 7.16 -2.07
C GLY A 66 0.36 6.72 -1.28
N ALA A 67 -0.50 5.91 -1.90
CA ALA A 67 -1.70 5.38 -1.26
C ALA A 67 -1.37 4.52 -0.03
N GLY A 68 -0.30 3.73 -0.06
CA GLY A 68 0.17 2.95 1.09
C GLY A 68 0.70 3.84 2.21
N ALA A 69 1.35 4.97 1.89
CA ALA A 69 1.74 5.96 2.88
C ALA A 69 0.52 6.57 3.56
N ALA A 70 -0.51 6.97 2.80
CA ALA A 70 -1.78 7.44 3.33
C ALA A 70 -2.45 6.39 4.24
N GLN A 71 -2.44 5.13 3.82
CA GLN A 71 -2.97 4.02 4.61
C GLN A 71 -2.20 3.84 5.93
N THR A 72 -0.89 3.95 5.91
CA THR A 72 -0.05 3.89 7.12
C THR A 72 -0.35 5.03 8.08
N MET A 73 -0.48 6.26 7.56
CA MET A 73 -0.87 7.43 8.37
C MET A 73 -2.20 7.19 9.09
N MET A 74 -3.23 6.71 8.37
CA MET A 74 -4.54 6.49 8.95
C MET A 74 -4.58 5.31 9.92
N ASN A 75 -4.09 4.14 9.49
CA ASN A 75 -4.34 2.89 10.20
C ASN A 75 -3.36 2.64 11.35
N ILE A 76 -2.15 3.19 11.28
CA ILE A 76 -1.10 2.96 12.28
C ILE A 76 -0.89 4.22 13.13
N GLN A 77 -0.85 5.38 12.49
CA GLN A 77 -0.53 6.62 13.18
C GLN A 77 -1.75 7.41 13.64
N GLY A 78 -2.96 7.07 13.16
CA GLY A 78 -4.19 7.79 13.47
C GLY A 78 -4.22 9.22 12.91
N VAL A 79 -3.47 9.48 11.85
CA VAL A 79 -3.33 10.78 11.22
C VAL A 79 -4.13 10.82 9.92
N GLN A 80 -4.98 11.84 9.77
CA GLN A 80 -5.69 12.10 8.53
C GLN A 80 -4.74 12.73 7.50
N PRO A 81 -4.54 12.12 6.31
CA PRO A 81 -3.53 12.59 5.35
C PRO A 81 -3.91 13.88 4.63
N GLY A 82 -5.16 14.29 4.70
CA GLY A 82 -5.67 15.50 4.09
C GLY A 82 -7.18 15.59 4.16
N GLN A 83 -7.77 16.71 3.77
CA GLN A 83 -9.22 16.89 3.75
C GLN A 83 -9.84 16.45 2.43
N LYS A 84 -9.25 16.88 1.29
CA LYS A 84 -9.70 16.56 -0.07
C LYS A 84 -8.63 15.78 -0.80
N ILE A 85 -8.99 14.60 -1.28
CA ILE A 85 -8.06 13.64 -1.86
C ILE A 85 -8.48 13.32 -3.29
N LEU A 86 -7.56 13.46 -4.23
CA LEU A 86 -7.64 12.88 -5.55
C LEU A 86 -6.85 11.56 -5.55
N MET A 87 -7.51 10.46 -5.82
CA MET A 87 -6.83 9.17 -5.95
C MET A 87 -6.39 8.94 -7.40
N VAL A 88 -5.11 8.63 -7.58
CA VAL A 88 -4.53 8.25 -8.88
C VAL A 88 -4.30 6.75 -8.89
N GLY A 89 -5.03 6.06 -9.76
CA GLY A 89 -5.04 4.61 -9.89
C GLY A 89 -6.30 3.96 -9.31
N SER A 90 -6.96 3.14 -10.12
CA SER A 90 -8.16 2.37 -9.78
C SER A 90 -7.89 0.87 -9.59
N GLY A 91 -6.65 0.51 -9.28
CA GLY A 91 -6.28 -0.83 -8.84
C GLY A 91 -6.83 -1.15 -7.45
N ASN A 92 -6.64 -2.37 -6.96
CA ASN A 92 -7.15 -2.79 -5.65
C ASN A 92 -6.72 -1.86 -4.51
N VAL A 93 -5.44 -1.46 -4.49
CA VAL A 93 -4.91 -0.57 -3.44
C VAL A 93 -5.61 0.79 -3.51
N GLY A 94 -5.69 1.42 -4.68
CA GLY A 94 -6.36 2.71 -4.84
C GLY A 94 -7.83 2.67 -4.39
N LEU A 95 -8.57 1.62 -4.77
CA LEU A 95 -9.97 1.45 -4.38
C LEU A 95 -10.15 1.24 -2.87
N VAL A 96 -9.33 0.35 -2.27
CA VAL A 96 -9.41 0.04 -0.83
C VAL A 96 -9.02 1.26 -0.01
N VAL A 97 -7.93 1.93 -0.35
CA VAL A 97 -7.46 3.11 0.37
C VAL A 97 -8.43 4.28 0.21
N SER A 98 -9.03 4.49 -0.97
CA SER A 98 -10.07 5.50 -1.16
C SER A 98 -11.26 5.28 -0.23
N PHE A 99 -11.69 4.04 -0.05
CA PHE A 99 -12.76 3.74 0.89
C PHE A 99 -12.35 3.99 2.35
N GLN A 100 -11.12 3.65 2.73
CA GLN A 100 -10.58 3.93 4.07
C GLN A 100 -10.45 5.43 4.33
N LEU A 101 -10.07 6.23 3.32
CA LEU A 101 -10.04 7.69 3.40
C LEU A 101 -11.42 8.28 3.71
N LEU A 102 -12.47 7.79 3.04
CA LEU A 102 -13.85 8.18 3.36
C LEU A 102 -14.23 7.82 4.79
N GLN A 103 -13.84 6.64 5.27
CA GLN A 103 -14.10 6.21 6.66
C GLN A 103 -13.32 7.07 7.68
N ALA A 104 -12.14 7.58 7.31
CA ALA A 104 -11.35 8.50 8.13
C ALA A 104 -11.82 9.95 8.07
N GLY A 105 -12.92 10.23 7.34
CA GLY A 105 -13.51 11.56 7.23
C GLY A 105 -12.89 12.45 6.16
N CYS A 106 -12.06 11.91 5.27
CA CYS A 106 -11.58 12.62 4.09
C CYS A 106 -12.68 12.67 3.01
N GLU A 107 -12.70 13.72 2.21
CA GLU A 107 -13.45 13.77 0.96
C GLU A 107 -12.58 13.19 -0.17
N VAL A 108 -12.98 12.08 -0.76
CA VAL A 108 -12.36 11.57 -2.00
C VAL A 108 -13.09 12.23 -3.17
N VAL A 109 -12.47 13.25 -3.75
CA VAL A 109 -13.09 14.08 -4.80
C VAL A 109 -13.23 13.34 -6.13
N ALA A 110 -12.31 12.45 -6.43
CA ALA A 110 -12.36 11.58 -7.61
C ALA A 110 -11.32 10.46 -7.52
N ILE A 111 -11.52 9.45 -8.36
CA ILE A 111 -10.51 8.45 -8.71
C ILE A 111 -10.23 8.57 -10.21
N ILE A 112 -8.97 8.74 -10.57
CA ILE A 112 -8.55 8.80 -11.97
C ILE A 112 -7.67 7.60 -12.33
N ASP A 113 -7.77 7.12 -13.55
CA ASP A 113 -6.94 6.03 -14.04
C ASP A 113 -6.67 6.20 -15.55
N ALA A 114 -5.43 5.96 -15.97
CA ALA A 114 -5.04 6.00 -17.37
C ALA A 114 -5.70 4.87 -18.19
N ALA A 115 -6.05 3.76 -17.55
CA ALA A 115 -6.75 2.66 -18.19
C ALA A 115 -8.21 3.03 -18.54
N PRO A 116 -8.79 2.45 -19.61
CA PRO A 116 -10.18 2.70 -20.01
C PRO A 116 -11.20 1.98 -19.13
N ARG A 117 -10.75 1.22 -18.13
CA ARG A 117 -11.59 0.45 -17.20
C ARG A 117 -10.95 0.40 -15.82
N VAL A 118 -11.76 0.23 -14.79
CA VAL A 118 -11.28 0.02 -13.42
C VAL A 118 -10.42 -1.23 -13.36
N GLY A 119 -9.22 -1.09 -12.78
CA GLY A 119 -8.23 -2.17 -12.70
C GLY A 119 -8.41 -3.12 -11.52
N GLY A 120 -9.09 -2.67 -10.46
CA GLY A 120 -9.32 -3.46 -9.26
C GLY A 120 -10.58 -4.33 -9.33
N TYR A 121 -10.79 -5.14 -8.29
CA TYR A 121 -11.96 -6.02 -8.21
C TYR A 121 -13.28 -5.25 -8.14
N GLY A 122 -14.29 -5.75 -8.85
CA GLY A 122 -15.60 -5.14 -8.95
C GLY A 122 -16.27 -4.88 -7.60
N VAL A 123 -16.02 -5.70 -6.58
CA VAL A 123 -16.55 -5.52 -5.23
C VAL A 123 -16.06 -4.21 -4.59
N HIS A 124 -14.79 -3.85 -4.79
CA HIS A 124 -14.22 -2.60 -4.28
C HIS A 124 -14.73 -1.38 -5.08
N ALA A 125 -14.78 -1.51 -6.41
CA ALA A 125 -15.33 -0.48 -7.28
C ALA A 125 -16.80 -0.19 -6.94
N ALA A 126 -17.63 -1.22 -6.82
CA ALA A 126 -19.05 -1.09 -6.46
C ALA A 126 -19.26 -0.42 -5.08
N LYS A 127 -18.36 -0.67 -4.13
CA LYS A 127 -18.39 -0.03 -2.81
C LYS A 127 -18.23 1.48 -2.94
N LEU A 128 -17.25 1.94 -3.72
CA LEU A 128 -17.00 3.37 -3.96
C LEU A 128 -18.07 4.03 -4.83
N THR A 129 -18.56 3.33 -5.85
CA THR A 129 -19.68 3.85 -6.67
C THR A 129 -20.90 4.18 -5.81
N ARG A 130 -21.20 3.34 -4.80
CA ARG A 130 -22.32 3.62 -3.86
C ARG A 130 -22.10 4.84 -2.97
N THR A 131 -20.86 5.28 -2.77
CA THR A 131 -20.57 6.51 -2.02
C THR A 131 -20.64 7.78 -2.87
N GLY A 132 -20.85 7.64 -4.18
CA GLY A 132 -20.94 8.76 -5.11
C GLY A 132 -19.60 9.30 -5.59
N VAL A 133 -18.47 8.65 -5.25
CA VAL A 133 -17.15 9.06 -5.74
C VAL A 133 -17.07 8.86 -7.26
N PRO A 134 -16.77 9.91 -8.05
CA PRO A 134 -16.67 9.81 -9.50
C PRO A 134 -15.37 9.11 -9.93
N PHE A 135 -15.47 8.36 -11.02
CA PHE A 135 -14.33 7.74 -11.69
C PHE A 135 -14.08 8.43 -13.04
N TYR A 136 -12.87 8.91 -13.26
CA TYR A 136 -12.41 9.42 -14.54
C TYR A 136 -11.38 8.46 -15.13
N LEU A 137 -11.84 7.59 -16.00
CA LEU A 137 -11.01 6.60 -16.71
C LEU A 137 -10.43 7.22 -18.00
N SER A 138 -9.34 6.65 -18.51
CA SER A 138 -8.55 7.24 -19.61
C SER A 138 -8.03 8.65 -19.28
N HIS A 139 -7.77 8.92 -18.01
CA HIS A 139 -7.22 10.18 -17.49
C HIS A 139 -5.97 9.93 -16.64
N THR A 140 -5.03 10.86 -16.72
CA THR A 140 -3.82 10.82 -15.87
C THR A 140 -3.46 12.21 -15.37
N VAL A 141 -2.57 12.26 -14.38
CA VAL A 141 -2.04 13.54 -13.86
C VAL A 141 -0.98 14.07 -14.80
N VAL A 142 -1.08 15.32 -15.19
CA VAL A 142 -0.05 16.05 -15.94
C VAL A 142 0.85 16.83 -14.99
N GLU A 143 0.27 17.53 -14.04
CA GLU A 143 0.99 18.39 -13.11
C GLU A 143 0.22 18.53 -11.78
N ALA A 144 0.94 18.51 -10.66
CA ALA A 144 0.45 19.02 -9.39
C ALA A 144 1.06 20.41 -9.15
N LYS A 145 0.25 21.33 -8.62
CA LYS A 145 0.64 22.69 -8.30
C LYS A 145 0.31 22.98 -6.85
N GLY A 146 1.23 23.63 -6.18
CA GLY A 146 1.10 24.05 -4.79
C GLY A 146 2.43 24.58 -4.29
N THR A 147 2.39 25.25 -3.17
CA THR A 147 3.58 25.81 -2.50
C THR A 147 3.85 25.17 -1.16
N ASP A 148 2.85 24.45 -0.60
CA ASP A 148 2.90 23.90 0.78
C ASP A 148 2.36 22.49 0.78
#